data_0119ca9569f6e531a75613c27df0d409
#
_entry.id   0119ca9569f6e531a75613c27df0d409
#
_cell.length_a   1.000
_cell.length_b   1.000
_cell.length_c   1.000
_cell.angle_alpha   90.00
_cell.angle_beta   90.00
_cell.angle_gamma   90.00
#
_symmetry.space_group_name_H-M   'P 1'
#
loop_
_entity.id
_entity.type
_entity.pdbx_description
1 polymer ?
#
loop_
_entity_poly.entity_id
_entity_poly.type
_entity_poly.pdbx_seq_one_letter_code
_entity_poly.pdbx_strand_id
1 'polypeptide(L)'
;MWDKKRKTSRQETIKYLGEISAVTRDDIPEEYREDTKINSFLLQNASKDRKKHEQLIEQLRNKLFTSLTDGNLKESMNIYKSFVSNNSLDKFYERIVIPVMAKIGHLWSNGELSIATEHVASNIVHSLIKVISDDFRKSKQDKGVVILTTPVGEDHDLGCDVLDSFLISRGFITFNLSPSTPSESLIEFIKTAKPDALFVSITLEDNIRSGQRLVKKIHYKYKKLPI
;
A
#
# COMPACT_ATOMS: atom_id res chain seq x y z
N MET A 1 30.78 12.49 -10.37
CA MET A 1 31.27 12.25 -11.74
C MET A 1 31.87 13.53 -12.27
N TRP A 2 33.05 13.45 -12.89
CA TRP A 2 33.78 14.60 -13.41
C TRP A 2 33.72 14.58 -14.93
N ASP A 3 33.27 15.66 -15.54
CA ASP A 3 33.26 15.85 -16.99
C ASP A 3 34.60 16.47 -17.41
N LYS A 4 35.25 15.87 -18.44
CA LYS A 4 36.56 16.25 -18.89
C LYS A 4 36.49 16.84 -20.30
N LYS A 5 36.42 18.16 -20.41
CA LYS A 5 36.38 18.87 -21.69
C LYS A 5 37.78 19.21 -22.17
N ARG A 6 38.24 18.59 -23.26
CA ARG A 6 39.49 18.98 -23.92
C ARG A 6 39.23 20.16 -24.85
N LYS A 7 39.77 21.31 -24.46
CA LYS A 7 39.95 22.41 -25.40
C LYS A 7 41.13 22.12 -26.32
N THR A 8 41.22 22.80 -27.49
CA THR A 8 42.28 22.69 -28.48
C THR A 8 43.69 22.91 -27.92
N SER A 9 43.84 23.47 -26.72
CA SER A 9 45.07 23.56 -25.93
C SER A 9 45.19 22.49 -24.86
N ARG A 10 44.36 21.44 -24.85
CA ARG A 10 44.29 20.38 -23.84
C ARG A 10 44.07 20.85 -22.39
N GLN A 11 43.40 21.97 -22.18
CA GLN A 11 42.88 22.26 -20.85
C GLN A 11 41.62 21.44 -20.63
N GLU A 12 41.68 20.53 -19.63
CA GLU A 12 40.54 19.72 -19.21
C GLU A 12 39.70 20.49 -18.21
N THR A 13 38.46 20.73 -18.53
CA THR A 13 37.47 21.26 -17.58
C THR A 13 36.76 20.11 -16.94
N ILE A 14 36.92 19.97 -15.62
CA ILE A 14 36.27 18.93 -14.85
C ILE A 14 35.04 19.55 -14.17
N LYS A 15 33.83 19.01 -14.46
CA LYS A 15 32.59 19.45 -13.84
C LYS A 15 32.09 18.36 -12.91
N TYR A 16 31.81 18.72 -11.66
CA TYR A 16 31.17 17.82 -10.70
C TYR A 16 29.66 17.80 -10.97
N LEU A 17 29.07 16.65 -11.28
CA LEU A 17 27.66 16.46 -11.58
C LEU A 17 26.83 15.99 -10.39
N GLY A 18 27.46 15.74 -9.23
CA GLY A 18 26.80 15.23 -8.03
C GLY A 18 27.21 13.80 -7.67
N GLU A 19 26.57 13.23 -6.65
CA GLU A 19 26.75 11.83 -6.29
C GLU A 19 26.18 10.93 -7.39
N ILE A 20 26.85 9.81 -7.67
CA ILE A 20 26.50 8.88 -8.76
C ILE A 20 25.06 8.36 -8.65
N SER A 21 24.58 8.14 -7.43
CA SER A 21 23.21 7.69 -7.13
C SER A 21 22.14 8.72 -7.48
N ALA A 22 22.50 10.00 -7.57
CA ALA A 22 21.61 11.11 -7.86
C ALA A 22 21.69 11.60 -9.31
N VAL A 23 22.67 11.13 -10.10
CA VAL A 23 22.86 11.57 -11.49
C VAL A 23 21.89 10.83 -12.42
N THR A 24 21.05 11.58 -13.10
CA THR A 24 20.12 11.10 -14.15
C THR A 24 20.68 11.37 -15.56
N ARG A 25 20.02 10.82 -16.59
CA ARG A 25 20.39 11.08 -17.99
C ARG A 25 20.34 12.58 -18.33
N ASP A 26 19.40 13.30 -17.72
CA ASP A 26 19.20 14.73 -18.00
C ASP A 26 20.32 15.62 -17.41
N ASP A 27 21.01 15.14 -16.37
CA ASP A 27 22.16 15.82 -15.78
C ASP A 27 23.44 15.68 -16.62
N ILE A 28 23.44 14.77 -17.61
CA ILE A 28 24.54 14.53 -18.51
C ILE A 28 24.49 15.53 -19.66
N PRO A 29 25.60 16.24 -19.96
CA PRO A 29 25.67 17.10 -21.15
C PRO A 29 25.25 16.34 -22.41
N GLU A 30 24.51 17.00 -23.30
CA GLU A 30 23.88 16.39 -24.48
C GLU A 30 24.88 15.62 -25.36
N GLU A 31 26.09 16.14 -25.49
CA GLU A 31 27.21 15.54 -26.25
C GLU A 31 27.66 14.16 -25.71
N TYR A 32 27.31 13.79 -24.45
CA TYR A 32 27.68 12.52 -23.83
C TYR A 32 26.48 11.61 -23.53
N ARG A 33 25.26 12.03 -23.83
CA ARG A 33 24.04 11.26 -23.52
C ARG A 33 23.94 9.93 -24.27
N GLU A 34 24.58 9.85 -25.42
CA GLU A 34 24.63 8.63 -26.24
C GLU A 34 25.89 7.78 -26.02
N ASP A 35 26.78 8.17 -25.08
CA ASP A 35 27.95 7.38 -24.75
C ASP A 35 27.54 6.06 -24.07
N THR A 36 27.83 4.93 -24.74
CA THR A 36 27.46 3.59 -24.28
C THR A 36 28.09 3.22 -22.95
N LYS A 37 29.30 3.73 -22.62
CA LYS A 37 29.97 3.46 -21.35
C LYS A 37 29.30 4.19 -20.20
N ILE A 38 28.91 5.46 -20.42
CA ILE A 38 28.17 6.26 -19.43
C ILE A 38 26.81 5.63 -19.17
N ASN A 39 26.07 5.30 -20.23
CA ASN A 39 24.76 4.67 -20.12
C ASN A 39 24.83 3.30 -19.42
N SER A 40 25.81 2.44 -19.76
CA SER A 40 25.97 1.14 -19.08
C SER A 40 26.33 1.30 -17.61
N PHE A 41 27.15 2.28 -17.26
CA PHE A 41 27.53 2.58 -15.88
C PHE A 41 26.33 3.08 -15.05
N LEU A 42 25.48 3.97 -15.59
CA LEU A 42 24.25 4.43 -14.94
C LEU A 42 23.27 3.28 -14.73
N LEU A 43 23.07 2.43 -15.74
CA LEU A 43 22.21 1.25 -15.65
C LEU A 43 22.70 0.25 -14.59
N GLN A 44 24.01 0.02 -14.51
CA GLN A 44 24.58 -0.87 -13.48
C GLN A 44 24.37 -0.32 -12.07
N ASN A 45 24.57 0.99 -11.85
CA ASN A 45 24.35 1.61 -10.54
C ASN A 45 22.86 1.61 -10.17
N ALA A 46 21.98 2.00 -11.08
CA ALA A 46 20.54 1.92 -10.86
C ALA A 46 20.08 0.48 -10.53
N SER A 47 20.69 -0.55 -11.14
CA SER A 47 20.38 -1.95 -10.84
C SER A 47 20.89 -2.39 -9.45
N LYS A 48 22.05 -1.91 -9.01
CA LYS A 48 22.58 -2.18 -7.67
C LYS A 48 21.73 -1.53 -6.58
N ASP A 49 21.34 -0.26 -6.77
CA ASP A 49 20.49 0.46 -5.84
C ASP A 49 19.10 -0.18 -5.74
N ARG A 50 18.55 -0.64 -6.87
CA ARG A 50 17.28 -1.39 -6.88
C ARG A 50 17.39 -2.70 -6.11
N LYS A 51 18.46 -3.49 -6.31
CA LYS A 51 18.68 -4.74 -5.57
C LYS A 51 18.80 -4.49 -4.07
N LYS A 52 19.57 -3.48 -3.65
CA LYS A 52 19.71 -3.10 -2.25
C LYS A 52 18.38 -2.66 -1.63
N HIS A 53 17.57 -1.92 -2.38
CA HIS A 53 16.24 -1.50 -1.96
C HIS A 53 15.30 -2.71 -1.79
N GLU A 54 15.27 -3.64 -2.75
CA GLU A 54 14.45 -4.87 -2.64
C GLU A 54 14.90 -5.76 -1.47
N GLN A 55 16.20 -5.87 -1.21
CA GLN A 55 16.70 -6.59 -0.03
C GLN A 55 16.22 -5.96 1.28
N LEU A 56 16.22 -4.63 1.37
CA LEU A 56 15.68 -3.92 2.54
C LEU A 56 14.19 -4.17 2.71
N ILE A 57 13.41 -4.11 1.63
CA ILE A 57 11.97 -4.41 1.65
C ILE A 57 11.74 -5.84 2.18
N GLU A 58 12.49 -6.82 1.69
CA GLU A 58 12.34 -8.21 2.13
C GLU A 58 12.72 -8.40 3.60
N GLN A 59 13.74 -7.70 4.08
CA GLN A 59 14.08 -7.69 5.52
C GLN A 59 12.94 -7.12 6.37
N LEU A 60 12.29 -6.03 5.92
CA LEU A 60 11.15 -5.43 6.61
C LEU A 60 9.93 -6.35 6.60
N ARG A 61 9.66 -7.04 5.47
CA ARG A 61 8.61 -8.07 5.38
C ARG A 61 8.83 -9.20 6.39
N ASN A 62 10.06 -9.72 6.47
CA ASN A 62 10.37 -10.79 7.42
C ASN A 62 10.25 -10.33 8.87
N LYS A 63 10.68 -9.10 9.19
CA LYS A 63 10.47 -8.52 10.52
C LYS A 63 8.99 -8.34 10.84
N LEU A 64 8.19 -7.84 9.88
CA LEU A 64 6.76 -7.69 10.09
C LEU A 64 6.07 -9.05 10.24
N PHE A 65 6.41 -10.04 9.42
CA PHE A 65 5.90 -11.41 9.57
C PHE A 65 6.11 -11.93 11.00
N THR A 66 7.34 -11.87 11.52
CA THR A 66 7.65 -12.28 12.88
C THR A 66 6.87 -11.47 13.92
N SER A 67 6.83 -10.14 13.79
CA SER A 67 6.12 -9.31 14.78
C SER A 67 4.60 -9.56 14.79
N LEU A 68 3.99 -9.85 13.64
CA LEU A 68 2.58 -10.20 13.55
C LEU A 68 2.30 -11.56 14.18
N THR A 69 3.08 -12.59 13.83
CA THR A 69 2.90 -13.96 14.34
C THR A 69 3.22 -14.08 15.85
N ASP A 70 4.10 -13.23 16.38
CA ASP A 70 4.43 -13.15 17.80
C ASP A 70 3.48 -12.24 18.61
N GLY A 71 2.49 -11.62 17.96
CA GLY A 71 1.55 -10.73 18.65
C GLY A 71 2.15 -9.39 19.06
N ASN A 72 3.24 -8.94 18.43
CA ASN A 72 4.00 -7.76 18.83
C ASN A 72 3.59 -6.49 18.07
N LEU A 73 2.48 -5.86 18.48
CA LEU A 73 1.99 -4.60 17.90
C LEU A 73 3.03 -3.47 17.97
N LYS A 74 3.80 -3.39 19.08
CA LYS A 74 4.80 -2.33 19.26
C LYS A 74 5.89 -2.40 18.18
N GLU A 75 6.40 -3.59 17.91
CA GLU A 75 7.40 -3.77 16.85
C GLU A 75 6.81 -3.54 15.46
N SER A 76 5.58 -3.97 15.21
CA SER A 76 4.86 -3.67 13.97
C SER A 76 4.74 -2.15 13.74
N MET A 77 4.46 -1.38 14.79
CA MET A 77 4.44 0.09 14.72
C MET A 77 5.83 0.70 14.47
N ASN A 78 6.91 0.13 15.03
CA ASN A 78 8.27 0.58 14.76
C ASN A 78 8.65 0.38 13.29
N ILE A 79 8.29 -0.77 12.72
CA ILE A 79 8.50 -1.09 11.29
C ILE A 79 7.74 -0.09 10.42
N TYR A 80 6.46 0.19 10.72
CA TYR A 80 5.66 1.21 10.03
C TYR A 80 6.35 2.57 10.06
N LYS A 81 6.68 3.09 11.24
CA LYS A 81 7.31 4.41 11.40
C LYS A 81 8.63 4.51 10.65
N SER A 82 9.46 3.46 10.73
CA SER A 82 10.73 3.39 10.00
C SER A 82 10.53 3.43 8.49
N PHE A 83 9.52 2.73 7.98
CA PHE A 83 9.24 2.70 6.54
C PHE A 83 8.71 4.04 6.02
N VAL A 84 7.70 4.63 6.69
CA VAL A 84 7.04 5.85 6.24
C VAL A 84 7.87 7.11 6.45
N SER A 85 8.99 7.05 7.17
CA SER A 85 9.93 8.18 7.25
C SER A 85 10.49 8.59 5.89
N ASN A 86 10.56 7.66 4.93
CA ASN A 86 11.08 7.89 3.58
C ASN A 86 10.14 7.39 2.46
N ASN A 87 8.96 6.89 2.82
CA ASN A 87 8.00 6.33 1.88
C ASN A 87 6.57 6.73 2.28
N SER A 88 5.65 6.60 1.34
CA SER A 88 4.23 6.88 1.57
C SER A 88 3.49 5.69 2.21
N LEU A 89 2.33 5.97 2.81
CA LEU A 89 1.47 4.97 3.44
C LEU A 89 0.98 3.90 2.44
N ASP A 90 0.61 4.31 1.23
CA ASP A 90 0.19 3.38 0.17
C ASP A 90 1.28 2.36 -0.15
N LYS A 91 2.55 2.80 -0.25
CA LYS A 91 3.68 1.90 -0.44
C LYS A 91 3.91 0.97 0.76
N PHE A 92 3.63 1.42 1.98
CA PHE A 92 3.70 0.54 3.15
C PHE A 92 2.70 -0.60 3.04
N TYR A 93 1.46 -0.31 2.71
CA TYR A 93 0.45 -1.34 2.50
C TYR A 93 0.79 -2.25 1.32
N GLU A 94 1.06 -1.67 0.15
CA GLU A 94 1.29 -2.42 -1.09
C GLU A 94 2.54 -3.31 -1.00
N ARG A 95 3.64 -2.78 -0.46
CA ARG A 95 4.93 -3.45 -0.52
C ARG A 95 5.27 -4.25 0.74
N ILE A 96 4.66 -3.96 1.87
CA ILE A 96 5.00 -4.60 3.14
C ILE A 96 3.80 -5.40 3.68
N VAL A 97 2.67 -4.76 4.01
CA VAL A 97 1.56 -5.40 4.71
C VAL A 97 0.90 -6.48 3.86
N ILE A 98 0.45 -6.14 2.64
CA ILE A 98 -0.29 -7.06 1.77
C ILE A 98 0.54 -8.31 1.45
N PRO A 99 1.83 -8.22 1.04
CA PRO A 99 2.64 -9.42 0.80
C PRO A 99 2.86 -10.28 2.04
N VAL A 100 2.98 -9.68 3.23
CA VAL A 100 3.14 -10.43 4.49
C VAL A 100 1.87 -11.17 4.84
N MET A 101 0.70 -10.51 4.76
CA MET A 101 -0.58 -11.17 5.04
C MET A 101 -0.90 -12.27 4.02
N ALA A 102 -0.59 -12.06 2.73
CA ALA A 102 -0.70 -13.11 1.71
C ALA A 102 0.18 -14.33 2.03
N LYS A 103 1.42 -14.10 2.51
CA LYS A 103 2.31 -15.17 2.97
C LYS A 103 1.73 -15.92 4.18
N ILE A 104 1.18 -15.21 5.17
CA ILE A 104 0.54 -15.81 6.35
C ILE A 104 -0.64 -16.69 5.93
N GLY A 105 -1.54 -16.16 5.08
CA GLY A 105 -2.66 -16.93 4.56
C GLY A 105 -2.25 -18.16 3.76
N HIS A 106 -1.19 -18.06 2.94
CA HIS A 106 -0.66 -19.19 2.19
C HIS A 106 -0.07 -20.28 3.10
N LEU A 107 0.72 -19.90 4.12
CA LEU A 107 1.28 -20.86 5.08
C LEU A 107 0.17 -21.53 5.90
N TRP A 108 -0.86 -20.80 6.29
CA TRP A 108 -2.01 -21.38 6.97
C TRP A 108 -2.77 -22.37 6.05
N SER A 109 -3.06 -21.99 4.82
CA SER A 109 -3.78 -22.86 3.88
C SER A 109 -3.04 -24.17 3.56
N ASN A 110 -1.71 -24.16 3.63
CA ASN A 110 -0.86 -25.34 3.45
C ASN A 110 -0.65 -26.16 4.74
N GLY A 111 -1.18 -25.72 5.87
CA GLY A 111 -0.96 -26.37 7.17
C GLY A 111 0.41 -26.12 7.78
N GLU A 112 1.19 -25.18 7.24
CA GLU A 112 2.51 -24.80 7.76
C GLU A 112 2.43 -23.77 8.88
N LEU A 113 1.28 -23.10 9.03
CA LEU A 113 0.99 -22.16 10.11
C LEU A 113 -0.33 -22.58 10.80
N SER A 114 -0.36 -22.54 12.14
CA SER A 114 -1.58 -22.87 12.87
C SER A 114 -2.63 -21.76 12.69
N ILE A 115 -3.91 -22.13 12.74
CA ILE A 115 -5.02 -21.17 12.71
C ILE A 115 -4.93 -20.16 13.89
N ALA A 116 -4.45 -20.59 15.04
CA ALA A 116 -4.26 -19.70 16.19
C ALA A 116 -3.21 -18.61 15.89
N THR A 117 -2.10 -18.98 15.24
CA THR A 117 -1.06 -18.02 14.84
C THR A 117 -1.54 -17.08 13.76
N GLU A 118 -2.32 -17.58 12.80
CA GLU A 118 -2.96 -16.74 11.76
C GLU A 118 -3.89 -15.71 12.42
N HIS A 119 -4.76 -16.13 13.36
CA HIS A 119 -5.65 -15.21 14.08
C HIS A 119 -4.90 -14.18 14.91
N VAL A 120 -3.79 -14.56 15.57
CA VAL A 120 -2.92 -13.58 16.26
C VAL A 120 -2.40 -12.55 15.26
N ALA A 121 -1.87 -12.98 14.12
CA ALA A 121 -1.32 -12.08 13.12
C ALA A 121 -2.39 -11.15 12.52
N SER A 122 -3.57 -11.67 12.20
CA SER A 122 -4.72 -10.90 11.70
C SER A 122 -5.17 -9.84 12.73
N ASN A 123 -5.30 -10.20 14.00
CA ASN A 123 -5.67 -9.25 15.05
C ASN A 123 -4.62 -8.14 15.24
N ILE A 124 -3.32 -8.46 15.11
CA ILE A 124 -2.26 -7.45 15.22
C ILE A 124 -2.27 -6.52 14.02
N VAL A 125 -2.46 -7.04 12.79
CA VAL A 125 -2.51 -6.16 11.61
C VAL A 125 -3.73 -5.25 11.62
N HIS A 126 -4.90 -5.71 12.03
CA HIS A 126 -6.09 -4.86 12.24
C HIS A 126 -5.81 -3.76 13.27
N SER A 127 -5.19 -4.12 14.40
CA SER A 127 -4.80 -3.15 15.44
C SER A 127 -3.79 -2.12 14.92
N LEU A 128 -2.79 -2.57 14.14
CA LEU A 128 -1.80 -1.70 13.49
C LEU A 128 -2.48 -0.68 12.56
N ILE A 129 -3.35 -1.14 11.66
CA ILE A 129 -4.07 -0.29 10.71
C ILE A 129 -4.96 0.71 11.45
N LYS A 130 -5.65 0.26 12.50
CA LYS A 130 -6.49 1.13 13.32
C LYS A 130 -5.70 2.27 13.97
N VAL A 131 -4.56 1.97 14.60
CA VAL A 131 -3.70 3.00 15.22
C VAL A 131 -3.19 3.99 14.17
N ILE A 132 -2.80 3.51 12.98
CA ILE A 132 -2.39 4.37 11.85
C ILE A 132 -3.55 5.28 11.43
N SER A 133 -4.75 4.73 11.26
CA SER A 133 -5.94 5.47 10.84
C SER A 133 -6.34 6.55 11.85
N ASP A 134 -6.29 6.23 13.14
CA ASP A 134 -6.65 7.16 14.22
C ASP A 134 -5.72 8.38 14.25
N ASP A 135 -4.46 8.24 13.88
CA ASP A 135 -3.55 9.39 13.75
C ASP A 135 -3.96 10.31 12.59
N PHE A 136 -4.37 9.76 11.46
CA PHE A 136 -4.85 10.56 10.31
C PHE A 136 -6.23 11.18 10.55
N ARG A 137 -7.12 10.54 11.34
CA ARG A 137 -8.45 11.09 11.70
C ARG A 137 -8.37 12.41 12.48
N LYS A 138 -7.24 12.73 13.10
CA LYS A 138 -6.98 14.01 13.76
C LYS A 138 -6.88 15.19 12.78
N SER A 139 -6.65 14.90 11.50
CA SER A 139 -6.59 15.89 10.43
C SER A 139 -7.99 16.14 9.85
N LYS A 140 -8.16 17.29 9.17
CA LYS A 140 -9.44 17.65 8.55
C LYS A 140 -9.86 16.63 7.49
N GLN A 141 -11.11 16.19 7.56
CA GLN A 141 -11.74 15.27 6.63
C GLN A 141 -12.85 16.00 5.88
N ASP A 142 -12.60 16.45 4.64
CA ASP A 142 -13.52 17.31 3.87
C ASP A 142 -13.61 16.97 2.36
N LYS A 143 -13.00 15.86 1.94
CA LYS A 143 -12.97 15.47 0.51
C LYS A 143 -14.18 14.66 0.04
N GLY A 144 -15.04 14.27 0.97
CA GLY A 144 -16.23 13.47 0.65
C GLY A 144 -16.43 12.31 1.61
N VAL A 145 -17.54 11.62 1.43
CA VAL A 145 -17.98 10.50 2.28
C VAL A 145 -17.92 9.20 1.50
N VAL A 146 -17.27 8.18 2.05
CA VAL A 146 -17.12 6.87 1.42
C VAL A 146 -17.58 5.78 2.37
N ILE A 147 -18.32 4.81 1.85
CA ILE A 147 -18.69 3.59 2.57
C ILE A 147 -17.86 2.43 2.02
N LEU A 148 -17.32 1.60 2.93
CA LEU A 148 -16.67 0.34 2.62
C LEU A 148 -17.44 -0.80 3.25
N THR A 149 -17.55 -1.93 2.55
CA THR A 149 -18.31 -3.09 3.03
C THR A 149 -17.84 -4.37 2.37
N THR A 150 -18.22 -5.50 2.96
CA THR A 150 -18.17 -6.81 2.30
C THR A 150 -19.59 -7.37 2.17
N PRO A 151 -19.90 -8.21 1.16
CA PRO A 151 -21.19 -8.85 1.05
C PRO A 151 -21.40 -9.89 2.15
N VAL A 152 -22.68 -10.25 2.40
CA VAL A 152 -23.01 -11.32 3.36
C VAL A 152 -22.28 -12.60 3.01
N GLY A 153 -21.61 -13.19 4.00
CA GLY A 153 -20.78 -14.39 3.90
C GLY A 153 -19.31 -14.11 3.62
N GLU A 154 -18.92 -12.85 3.38
CA GLU A 154 -17.51 -12.46 3.25
C GLU A 154 -17.00 -11.89 4.57
N ASP A 155 -16.20 -12.69 5.26
CA ASP A 155 -15.64 -12.35 6.56
C ASP A 155 -14.22 -11.76 6.46
N HIS A 156 -13.62 -11.72 5.24
CA HIS A 156 -12.32 -11.12 4.99
C HIS A 156 -12.44 -9.60 4.82
N ASP A 157 -12.18 -8.86 5.85
CA ASP A 157 -12.36 -7.41 5.92
C ASP A 157 -11.05 -6.59 5.86
N LEU A 158 -9.89 -7.23 5.89
CA LEU A 158 -8.59 -6.56 5.85
C LEU A 158 -8.44 -5.62 4.63
N GLY A 159 -9.00 -6.00 3.49
CA GLY A 159 -9.02 -5.13 2.29
C GLY A 159 -9.79 -3.82 2.53
N CYS A 160 -10.92 -3.90 3.27
CA CYS A 160 -11.67 -2.71 3.69
C CYS A 160 -10.86 -1.86 4.67
N ASP A 161 -10.20 -2.46 5.66
CA ASP A 161 -9.39 -1.72 6.64
C ASP A 161 -8.22 -0.99 6.00
N VAL A 162 -7.50 -1.63 5.08
CA VAL A 162 -6.40 -1.00 4.34
C VAL A 162 -6.91 0.18 3.51
N LEU A 163 -8.03 0.00 2.79
CA LEU A 163 -8.62 1.07 1.98
C LEU A 163 -9.19 2.20 2.85
N ASP A 164 -9.83 1.87 3.99
CA ASP A 164 -10.30 2.82 4.99
C ASP A 164 -9.16 3.74 5.45
N SER A 165 -8.07 3.13 5.92
CA SER A 165 -6.88 3.84 6.37
C SER A 165 -6.28 4.75 5.29
N PHE A 166 -6.20 4.24 4.06
CA PHE A 166 -5.72 5.01 2.92
C PHE A 166 -6.61 6.22 2.62
N LEU A 167 -7.93 6.04 2.57
CA LEU A 167 -8.88 7.12 2.30
C LEU A 167 -8.88 8.18 3.39
N ILE A 168 -8.83 7.77 4.67
CA ILE A 168 -8.69 8.68 5.80
C ILE A 168 -7.41 9.52 5.66
N SER A 169 -6.29 8.90 5.32
CA SER A 169 -5.02 9.61 5.10
C SER A 169 -5.08 10.64 3.98
N ARG A 170 -6.05 10.49 3.08
CA ARG A 170 -6.31 11.42 1.96
C ARG A 170 -7.39 12.46 2.26
N GLY A 171 -7.98 12.45 3.46
CA GLY A 171 -8.96 13.45 3.91
C GLY A 171 -10.42 13.10 3.60
N PHE A 172 -10.75 11.84 3.36
CA PHE A 172 -12.13 11.37 3.21
C PHE A 172 -12.72 11.00 4.57
N ILE A 173 -14.03 11.24 4.73
CA ILE A 173 -14.83 10.65 5.81
C ILE A 173 -15.20 9.24 5.36
N THR A 174 -14.88 8.24 6.15
CA THR A 174 -15.13 6.85 5.80
C THR A 174 -16.02 6.16 6.83
N PHE A 175 -16.87 5.27 6.35
CA PHE A 175 -17.66 4.34 7.15
C PHE A 175 -17.35 2.92 6.71
N ASN A 176 -16.49 2.24 7.47
CA ASN A 176 -16.20 0.82 7.25
C ASN A 176 -17.27 -0.02 7.96
N LEU A 177 -18.12 -0.66 7.17
CA LEU A 177 -19.22 -1.51 7.63
C LEU A 177 -18.93 -3.00 7.49
N SER A 178 -17.68 -3.38 7.13
CA SER A 178 -17.27 -4.78 7.07
C SER A 178 -17.11 -5.39 8.49
N PRO A 179 -17.18 -6.72 8.64
CA PRO A 179 -17.50 -7.71 7.61
C PRO A 179 -19.00 -7.98 7.44
N SER A 180 -19.35 -8.71 6.36
CA SER A 180 -20.63 -9.42 6.18
C SER A 180 -21.89 -8.56 6.37
N THR A 181 -21.96 -7.38 5.73
CA THR A 181 -23.07 -6.42 5.92
C THR A 181 -24.33 -6.82 5.15
N PRO A 182 -25.50 -6.96 5.82
CA PRO A 182 -26.77 -7.19 5.16
C PRO A 182 -27.17 -6.03 4.24
N SER A 183 -27.69 -6.38 3.05
CA SER A 183 -28.04 -5.38 2.03
C SER A 183 -29.10 -4.38 2.47
N GLU A 184 -30.05 -4.79 3.31
CA GLU A 184 -31.11 -3.92 3.85
C GLU A 184 -30.52 -2.85 4.77
N SER A 185 -29.65 -3.26 5.71
CA SER A 185 -28.96 -2.36 6.64
C SER A 185 -28.06 -1.37 5.90
N LEU A 186 -27.34 -1.86 4.88
CA LEU A 186 -26.50 -1.01 4.03
C LEU A 186 -27.34 0.03 3.27
N ILE A 187 -28.48 -0.36 2.70
CA ILE A 187 -29.41 0.55 2.00
C ILE A 187 -29.92 1.65 2.94
N GLU A 188 -30.28 1.30 4.17
CA GLU A 188 -30.72 2.26 5.17
C GLU A 188 -29.59 3.22 5.57
N PHE A 189 -28.40 2.69 5.76
CA PHE A 189 -27.22 3.50 6.10
C PHE A 189 -26.85 4.46 4.97
N ILE A 190 -26.88 4.04 3.70
CA ILE A 190 -26.63 4.90 2.53
C ILE A 190 -27.61 6.10 2.50
N LYS A 191 -28.87 5.88 2.85
CA LYS A 191 -29.89 6.95 2.91
C LYS A 191 -29.49 8.06 3.91
N THR A 192 -28.92 7.67 5.03
CA THR A 192 -28.52 8.57 6.11
C THR A 192 -27.16 9.23 5.84
N ALA A 193 -26.16 8.41 5.48
CA ALA A 193 -24.78 8.85 5.28
C ALA A 193 -24.60 9.66 3.97
N LYS A 194 -25.43 9.42 2.95
CA LYS A 194 -25.36 10.05 1.62
C LYS A 194 -23.93 10.02 1.04
N PRO A 195 -23.32 8.84 0.88
CA PRO A 195 -21.95 8.73 0.44
C PRO A 195 -21.76 9.16 -1.01
N ASP A 196 -20.55 9.62 -1.32
CA ASP A 196 -20.10 9.94 -2.68
C ASP A 196 -19.67 8.67 -3.44
N ALA A 197 -19.26 7.63 -2.72
CA ALA A 197 -18.90 6.32 -3.30
C ALA A 197 -19.13 5.17 -2.30
N LEU A 198 -19.33 3.98 -2.84
CA LEU A 198 -19.39 2.70 -2.10
C LEU A 198 -18.35 1.74 -2.64
N PHE A 199 -17.53 1.17 -1.78
CA PHE A 199 -16.60 0.08 -2.13
C PHE A 199 -17.10 -1.24 -1.54
N VAL A 200 -17.10 -2.28 -2.37
CA VAL A 200 -17.46 -3.64 -1.97
C VAL A 200 -16.24 -4.54 -2.15
N SER A 201 -15.65 -4.99 -1.05
CA SER A 201 -14.51 -5.91 -1.06
C SER A 201 -14.97 -7.36 -1.09
N ILE A 202 -14.36 -8.17 -1.94
CA ILE A 202 -14.62 -9.61 -2.06
C ILE A 202 -13.28 -10.31 -2.17
N THR A 203 -12.98 -11.19 -1.23
CA THR A 203 -11.71 -11.95 -1.18
C THR A 203 -11.91 -13.36 -1.71
N LEU A 204 -13.00 -14.03 -1.35
CA LEU A 204 -13.27 -15.40 -1.77
C LEU A 204 -14.12 -15.45 -3.03
N GLU A 205 -13.74 -16.32 -3.97
CA GLU A 205 -14.46 -16.55 -5.23
C GLU A 205 -15.92 -16.95 -5.00
N ASP A 206 -16.18 -17.77 -3.97
CA ASP A 206 -17.52 -18.21 -3.59
C ASP A 206 -18.46 -17.04 -3.25
N ASN A 207 -17.92 -15.91 -2.80
CA ASN A 207 -18.67 -14.72 -2.42
C ASN A 207 -18.95 -13.76 -3.59
N ILE A 208 -18.39 -14.00 -4.79
CA ILE A 208 -18.61 -13.14 -5.98
C ILE A 208 -20.10 -13.00 -6.29
N ARG A 209 -20.86 -14.10 -6.24
CA ARG A 209 -22.32 -14.05 -6.51
C ARG A 209 -23.08 -13.22 -5.47
N SER A 210 -22.65 -13.28 -4.20
CA SER A 210 -23.22 -12.47 -3.11
C SER A 210 -22.94 -10.99 -3.35
N GLY A 211 -21.70 -10.65 -3.71
CA GLY A 211 -21.31 -9.29 -4.07
C GLY A 211 -22.06 -8.74 -5.27
N GLN A 212 -22.21 -9.52 -6.33
CA GLN A 212 -22.98 -9.12 -7.51
C GLN A 212 -24.46 -8.83 -7.18
N ARG A 213 -25.08 -9.64 -6.32
CA ARG A 213 -26.46 -9.40 -5.85
C ARG A 213 -26.56 -8.12 -5.03
N LEU A 214 -25.60 -7.89 -4.14
CA LEU A 214 -25.50 -6.67 -3.34
C LEU A 214 -25.41 -5.44 -4.25
N VAL A 215 -24.45 -5.41 -5.16
CA VAL A 215 -24.22 -4.28 -6.09
C VAL A 215 -25.47 -4.02 -6.94
N LYS A 216 -26.10 -5.06 -7.52
CA LYS A 216 -27.33 -4.90 -8.30
C LYS A 216 -28.47 -4.29 -7.46
N LYS A 217 -28.63 -4.71 -6.21
CA LYS A 217 -29.68 -4.21 -5.31
C LYS A 217 -29.46 -2.75 -4.94
N ILE A 218 -28.22 -2.38 -4.63
CA ILE A 218 -27.86 -0.99 -4.33
C ILE A 218 -28.06 -0.12 -5.57
N HIS A 219 -27.52 -0.54 -6.73
CA HIS A 219 -27.62 0.22 -7.98
C HIS A 219 -29.07 0.43 -8.45
N TYR A 220 -29.96 -0.54 -8.21
CA TYR A 220 -31.38 -0.37 -8.51
C TYR A 220 -31.99 0.81 -7.74
N LYS A 221 -31.61 1.00 -6.48
CA LYS A 221 -32.16 2.05 -5.61
C LYS A 221 -31.37 3.37 -5.72
N TYR A 222 -30.08 3.30 -5.93
CA TYR A 222 -29.16 4.46 -5.97
C TYR A 222 -28.37 4.48 -7.29
N LYS A 223 -29.07 4.73 -8.40
CA LYS A 223 -28.53 4.64 -9.78
C LYS A 223 -27.31 5.50 -10.05
N LYS A 224 -27.11 6.59 -9.28
CA LYS A 224 -26.02 7.56 -9.46
C LYS A 224 -24.87 7.34 -8.48
N LEU A 225 -24.99 6.42 -7.51
CA LEU A 225 -23.94 6.13 -6.58
C LEU A 225 -22.85 5.28 -7.26
N PRO A 226 -21.61 5.74 -7.36
CA PRO A 226 -20.49 4.92 -7.81
C PRO A 226 -20.26 3.75 -6.85
N ILE A 227 -20.10 2.53 -7.43
CA ILE A 227 -19.80 1.31 -6.69
C ILE A 227 -18.61 0.60 -7.35
#